data_f94ee4b70966fdce35684e971e2daa8e
#
_entry.id   f94ee4b70966fdce35684e971e2daa8e
#
_cell.length_a   1.000
_cell.length_b   1.000
_cell.length_c   1.000
_cell.angle_alpha   90.00
_cell.angle_beta   90.00
_cell.angle_gamma   90.00
#
_symmetry.space_group_name_H-M   'P 1'
#
loop_
_entity.id
_entity.type
_entity.pdbx_description
1 polymer ?
#
loop_
_entity_poly.entity_id
_entity_poly.type
_entity_poly.pdbx_seq_one_letter_code
_entity_poly.pdbx_strand_id
1 'polypeptide(L)'
;MIEAVLLIKYRNTQPDSTAVLRKEYCGTLRTVLQYFLRSTGRCLSHLSKSLLPRPGRVSWRLLASLLGIGVAAWCVMYGIVPRQLFPAPCSTLLYSAEGELLGARIAPDGQWRFPAADSLPNKFVDCLLTYEDKRFFYHPGIDLAAIFRAIRLNGKAGRVVSGGSTLTMQLARIARGNQDRTFYEKTIEMCWALFLETTHSKQEILNLYASHAPFGGNVIGLETAAWRYFGRSASELSWAESATLAVLPNSPALIHPGRNRKQLKEKRDRLLASLQKKGVLEETEYELACMEPLPEAPLPLPNDAPHLLERLAAEQPGQRIQTSVRQALQRQTQALVNRYAREYSSNHIHNLAAIVADVETGEVLAYAGNATYPADERQGNQVDIITSPRSTGSILKPFLYAGMLHDGLLLPSMLVSDVPLNINGFSPHNYNKTFYGAVPAHVAIERSLNVPLVRMLSQYNTGRFMSLLKSWGMTTLRFSEEHYGASLILGGAEGTLWDLSGMYASKIGRAHV
;
A
#
# COMPACT_ATOMS: atom_id res chain seq x y z
N MET A 1 -22.88 4.55 38.16
CA MET A 1 -22.12 3.61 37.31
C MET A 1 -22.16 3.98 35.80
N ILE A 2 -23.09 4.82 35.37
CA ILE A 2 -23.22 5.30 33.96
C ILE A 2 -22.39 6.58 33.71
N GLU A 3 -22.11 7.40 34.72
CA GLU A 3 -21.33 8.64 34.57
C GLU A 3 -19.81 8.43 34.41
N ALA A 4 -19.27 7.29 34.86
CA ALA A 4 -17.83 7.00 34.70
C ALA A 4 -17.42 6.61 33.28
N VAL A 5 -18.37 6.28 32.40
CA VAL A 5 -18.13 5.86 31.02
C VAL A 5 -18.12 7.06 30.05
N LEU A 6 -18.67 8.20 30.43
CA LEU A 6 -18.82 9.39 29.56
C LEU A 6 -17.61 10.34 29.60
N LEU A 7 -16.71 10.22 30.56
CA LEU A 7 -15.53 11.10 30.72
C LEU A 7 -14.28 10.69 29.92
N ILE A 8 -14.33 9.56 29.21
CA ILE A 8 -13.19 9.07 28.39
C ILE A 8 -13.24 9.56 26.92
N LYS A 9 -14.24 10.35 26.52
CA LYS A 9 -14.47 10.68 25.10
C LYS A 9 -13.80 11.96 24.59
N TYR A 10 -13.02 12.69 25.40
CA TYR A 10 -12.38 13.93 24.93
C TYR A 10 -10.96 14.10 25.51
N ARG A 11 -9.97 13.59 24.81
CA ARG A 11 -8.61 14.15 24.71
C ARG A 11 -7.80 13.40 23.66
N ASN A 12 -7.97 13.80 22.44
CA ASN A 12 -7.04 13.48 21.36
C ASN A 12 -6.18 14.70 21.10
N THR A 13 -4.90 14.63 21.40
CA THR A 13 -3.77 15.30 20.71
C THR A 13 -2.52 15.20 21.56
N GLN A 14 -1.68 14.18 21.32
CA GLN A 14 -0.21 14.20 21.31
C GLN A 14 0.38 12.75 21.32
N PRO A 15 1.53 12.50 20.65
CA PRO A 15 2.00 11.12 20.35
C PRO A 15 2.64 10.33 21.49
N ASP A 16 2.77 10.84 22.71
CA ASP A 16 3.43 10.15 23.84
C ASP A 16 2.50 9.46 24.84
N SER A 17 1.20 9.39 24.54
CA SER A 17 0.20 8.88 25.48
C SER A 17 -0.03 7.37 25.46
N THR A 18 0.56 6.63 24.51
CA THR A 18 0.30 5.18 24.35
C THR A 18 0.87 4.31 25.47
N ALA A 19 1.97 4.72 26.08
CA ALA A 19 2.59 3.97 27.19
C ALA A 19 1.85 4.18 28.54
N VAL A 20 1.30 5.37 28.75
CA VAL A 20 0.52 5.70 29.96
C VAL A 20 -0.86 5.06 29.90
N LEU A 21 -1.54 5.11 28.76
CA LEU A 21 -2.82 4.43 28.53
C LEU A 21 -2.69 2.90 28.67
N ARG A 22 -1.58 2.29 28.23
CA ARG A 22 -1.33 0.85 28.44
C ARG A 22 -1.23 0.48 29.92
N LYS A 23 -0.60 1.29 30.77
CA LYS A 23 -0.52 1.04 32.22
C LYS A 23 -1.86 1.21 32.93
N GLU A 24 -2.64 2.20 32.57
CA GLU A 24 -3.98 2.42 33.15
C GLU A 24 -4.99 1.34 32.72
N TYR A 25 -4.99 0.92 31.44
CA TYR A 25 -5.84 -0.18 30.99
C TYR A 25 -5.49 -1.51 31.67
N CYS A 26 -4.20 -1.82 31.84
CA CYS A 26 -3.77 -3.02 32.53
C CYS A 26 -4.13 -2.99 34.03
N GLY A 27 -4.08 -1.81 34.67
CA GLY A 27 -4.50 -1.59 36.04
C GLY A 27 -6.00 -1.76 36.24
N THR A 28 -6.79 -1.19 35.35
CA THR A 28 -8.26 -1.26 35.40
C THR A 28 -8.77 -2.68 35.15
N LEU A 29 -8.19 -3.40 34.19
CA LEU A 29 -8.48 -4.82 33.93
C LEU A 29 -8.18 -5.70 35.16
N ARG A 30 -7.04 -5.49 35.80
CA ARG A 30 -6.63 -6.20 37.00
C ARG A 30 -7.61 -5.96 38.15
N THR A 31 -8.08 -4.74 38.32
CA THR A 31 -9.03 -4.34 39.34
C THR A 31 -10.42 -4.90 39.08
N VAL A 32 -10.90 -4.82 37.82
CA VAL A 32 -12.20 -5.38 37.40
C VAL A 32 -12.21 -6.90 37.51
N LEU A 33 -11.13 -7.59 37.10
CA LEU A 33 -11.00 -9.04 37.24
C LEU A 33 -10.92 -9.46 38.72
N GLN A 34 -10.19 -8.73 39.56
CA GLN A 34 -10.13 -9.00 40.99
C GLN A 34 -11.48 -8.74 41.67
N TYR A 35 -12.21 -7.72 41.25
CA TYR A 35 -13.56 -7.45 41.77
C TYR A 35 -14.55 -8.53 41.30
N PHE A 36 -14.46 -8.97 40.07
CA PHE A 36 -15.25 -10.04 39.49
C PHE A 36 -14.95 -11.39 40.17
N LEU A 37 -13.68 -11.73 40.36
CA LEU A 37 -13.27 -12.95 41.06
C LEU A 37 -13.68 -12.93 42.54
N ARG A 38 -13.65 -11.77 43.21
CA ARG A 38 -14.12 -11.61 44.59
C ARG A 38 -15.64 -11.62 44.72
N SER A 39 -16.37 -11.05 43.75
CA SER A 39 -17.83 -11.03 43.75
C SER A 39 -18.42 -12.40 43.37
N THR A 40 -17.83 -13.04 42.33
CA THR A 40 -18.22 -14.42 41.94
C THR A 40 -17.83 -15.46 42.98
N GLY A 41 -16.66 -15.31 43.63
CA GLY A 41 -16.26 -16.19 44.76
C GLY A 41 -17.22 -16.10 45.92
N ARG A 42 -17.73 -14.90 46.29
CA ARG A 42 -18.77 -14.75 47.32
C ARG A 42 -20.14 -15.27 46.87
N CYS A 43 -20.51 -15.05 45.61
CA CYS A 43 -21.76 -15.59 45.06
C CYS A 43 -21.72 -17.13 44.97
N LEU A 44 -20.59 -17.71 44.54
CA LEU A 44 -20.39 -19.18 44.50
C LEU A 44 -20.35 -19.82 45.89
N SER A 45 -19.80 -19.16 46.93
CA SER A 45 -19.79 -19.67 48.28
C SER A 45 -21.18 -19.64 48.94
N HIS A 46 -22.05 -18.69 48.60
CA HIS A 46 -23.47 -18.67 49.00
C HIS A 46 -24.34 -19.65 48.20
N LEU A 47 -24.01 -19.86 46.91
CA LEU A 47 -24.70 -20.82 46.03
C LEU A 47 -24.33 -22.27 46.33
N SER A 48 -23.09 -22.56 46.80
CA SER A 48 -22.65 -23.92 47.11
C SER A 48 -23.37 -24.56 48.30
N LYS A 49 -23.92 -23.75 49.22
CA LYS A 49 -24.67 -24.24 50.39
C LYS A 49 -26.15 -24.53 50.12
N SER A 50 -26.70 -24.09 48.98
CA SER A 50 -28.13 -24.27 48.64
C SER A 50 -28.38 -25.11 47.38
N LEU A 51 -27.34 -25.63 46.72
CA LEU A 51 -27.41 -26.33 45.44
C LEU A 51 -26.65 -27.65 45.42
N LEU A 52 -26.98 -28.57 46.32
CA LEU A 52 -26.72 -30.00 46.08
C LEU A 52 -27.89 -30.57 45.26
N PRO A 53 -27.72 -30.78 43.94
CA PRO A 53 -28.79 -31.34 43.12
C PRO A 53 -28.92 -32.84 43.43
N ARG A 54 -30.15 -33.29 43.56
CA ARG A 54 -30.48 -34.71 43.46
C ARG A 54 -30.06 -35.22 42.07
N PRO A 55 -29.44 -36.38 41.93
CA PRO A 55 -28.95 -36.86 40.65
C PRO A 55 -30.14 -37.05 39.68
N GLY A 56 -30.13 -36.28 38.57
CA GLY A 56 -31.06 -36.47 37.46
C GLY A 56 -31.79 -35.24 36.90
N ARG A 57 -31.70 -34.03 37.49
CA ARG A 57 -32.31 -32.81 36.94
C ARG A 57 -31.32 -31.63 36.99
N VAL A 58 -30.76 -31.25 35.83
CA VAL A 58 -30.06 -29.96 35.68
C VAL A 58 -31.08 -28.85 35.98
N SER A 59 -30.89 -28.11 37.08
CA SER A 59 -31.86 -27.06 37.44
C SER A 59 -31.77 -25.91 36.43
N TRP A 60 -32.93 -25.47 35.89
CA TRP A 60 -33.05 -24.34 34.99
C TRP A 60 -32.39 -23.08 35.58
N ARG A 61 -32.33 -22.94 36.89
CA ARG A 61 -31.63 -21.87 37.61
C ARG A 61 -30.12 -21.89 37.38
N LEU A 62 -29.51 -23.07 37.35
CA LEU A 62 -28.06 -23.23 37.07
C LEU A 62 -27.75 -22.85 35.60
N LEU A 63 -28.58 -23.31 34.66
CA LEU A 63 -28.46 -22.96 33.25
C LEU A 63 -28.64 -21.44 33.01
N ALA A 64 -29.67 -20.83 33.64
CA ALA A 64 -29.90 -19.40 33.56
C ALA A 64 -28.74 -18.57 34.16
N SER A 65 -28.18 -19.03 35.30
CA SER A 65 -27.02 -18.37 35.91
C SER A 65 -25.76 -18.45 35.02
N LEU A 66 -25.49 -19.64 34.44
CA LEU A 66 -24.37 -19.83 33.52
C LEU A 66 -24.52 -18.99 32.27
N LEU A 67 -25.74 -18.92 31.71
CA LEU A 67 -26.05 -18.07 30.56
C LEU A 67 -25.86 -16.58 30.91
N GLY A 68 -26.35 -16.13 32.06
CA GLY A 68 -26.18 -14.75 32.52
C GLY A 68 -24.72 -14.36 32.74
N ILE A 69 -23.90 -15.26 33.29
CA ILE A 69 -22.45 -15.08 33.42
C ILE A 69 -21.80 -15.00 32.04
N GLY A 70 -22.20 -15.87 31.11
CA GLY A 70 -21.70 -15.87 29.73
C GLY A 70 -22.00 -14.56 29.00
N VAL A 71 -23.25 -14.06 29.07
CA VAL A 71 -23.66 -12.77 28.49
C VAL A 71 -22.90 -11.62 29.14
N ALA A 72 -22.76 -11.60 30.47
CA ALA A 72 -22.00 -10.56 31.15
C ALA A 72 -20.52 -10.54 30.73
N ALA A 73 -19.89 -11.72 30.62
CA ALA A 73 -18.53 -11.85 30.12
C ALA A 73 -18.41 -11.39 28.68
N TRP A 74 -19.37 -11.73 27.81
CA TRP A 74 -19.40 -11.27 26.42
C TRP A 74 -19.55 -9.74 26.32
N CYS A 75 -20.43 -9.11 27.10
CA CYS A 75 -20.58 -7.66 27.16
C CYS A 75 -19.29 -6.95 27.62
N VAL A 76 -18.59 -7.52 28.60
CA VAL A 76 -17.28 -7.02 29.05
C VAL A 76 -16.25 -7.11 27.93
N MET A 77 -16.19 -8.24 27.24
CA MET A 77 -15.28 -8.42 26.11
C MET A 77 -15.58 -7.46 24.95
N TYR A 78 -16.88 -7.22 24.66
CA TYR A 78 -17.31 -6.25 23.65
C TYR A 78 -16.85 -4.82 23.96
N GLY A 79 -16.73 -4.47 25.24
CA GLY A 79 -16.18 -3.17 25.68
C GLY A 79 -14.65 -3.08 25.66
N ILE A 80 -13.96 -4.23 25.77
CA ILE A 80 -12.50 -4.30 25.90
C ILE A 80 -11.81 -4.53 24.55
N VAL A 81 -12.38 -5.39 23.70
CA VAL A 81 -11.77 -5.73 22.40
C VAL A 81 -11.98 -4.57 21.42
N PRO A 82 -10.92 -3.99 20.87
CA PRO A 82 -11.04 -2.89 19.89
C PRO A 82 -11.83 -3.36 18.66
N ARG A 83 -12.70 -2.50 18.14
CA ARG A 83 -13.44 -2.79 16.90
C ARG A 83 -12.50 -2.99 15.70
N GLN A 84 -11.42 -2.23 15.65
CA GLN A 84 -10.32 -2.41 14.69
C GLN A 84 -9.18 -3.12 15.41
N LEU A 85 -9.00 -4.40 15.11
CA LEU A 85 -7.99 -5.25 15.78
C LEU A 85 -6.57 -4.82 15.43
N PHE A 86 -6.36 -4.29 14.22
CA PHE A 86 -5.06 -3.93 13.68
C PHE A 86 -5.08 -2.50 13.12
N PRO A 87 -4.89 -1.47 13.97
CA PRO A 87 -4.89 -0.07 13.54
C PRO A 87 -3.56 0.39 12.90
N ALA A 88 -2.55 -0.50 12.84
CA ALA A 88 -1.25 -0.16 12.30
C ALA A 88 -1.32 0.17 10.80
N PRO A 89 -0.54 1.16 10.32
CA PRO A 89 -0.57 1.58 8.92
C PRO A 89 -0.06 0.48 7.99
N CYS A 90 -0.59 0.45 6.77
CA CYS A 90 -0.13 -0.44 5.71
C CYS A 90 0.91 0.25 4.81
N SER A 91 1.66 -0.55 4.07
CA SER A 91 2.50 -0.13 2.96
C SER A 91 1.63 0.31 1.78
N THR A 92 2.04 1.36 1.06
CA THR A 92 1.38 1.76 -0.18
C THR A 92 1.90 0.91 -1.33
N LEU A 93 1.01 0.37 -2.14
CA LEU A 93 1.33 -0.48 -3.27
C LEU A 93 0.88 0.16 -4.57
N LEU A 94 1.74 0.11 -5.59
CA LEU A 94 1.45 0.61 -6.92
C LEU A 94 1.39 -0.55 -7.91
N TYR A 95 0.26 -0.71 -8.58
CA TYR A 95 0.04 -1.77 -9.57
C TYR A 95 -0.11 -1.20 -10.99
N SER A 96 0.38 -1.96 -11.97
CA SER A 96 0.20 -1.69 -13.40
C SER A 96 -1.23 -1.97 -13.85
N ALA A 97 -1.58 -1.57 -15.06
CA ALA A 97 -2.86 -1.89 -15.68
C ALA A 97 -3.13 -3.42 -15.73
N GLU A 98 -2.06 -4.21 -15.87
CA GLU A 98 -2.12 -5.68 -15.92
C GLU A 98 -2.22 -6.33 -14.52
N GLY A 99 -2.14 -5.55 -13.43
CA GLY A 99 -2.15 -6.06 -12.06
C GLY A 99 -0.78 -6.47 -11.52
N GLU A 100 0.31 -6.13 -12.22
CA GLU A 100 1.68 -6.39 -11.79
C GLU A 100 2.15 -5.33 -10.79
N LEU A 101 2.90 -5.72 -9.77
CA LEU A 101 3.45 -4.79 -8.79
C LEU A 101 4.56 -3.94 -9.41
N LEU A 102 4.32 -2.63 -9.55
CA LEU A 102 5.30 -1.64 -10.03
C LEU A 102 6.21 -1.13 -8.92
N GLY A 103 5.73 -1.14 -7.69
CA GLY A 103 6.49 -0.68 -6.54
C GLY A 103 5.69 -0.70 -5.25
N ALA A 104 6.41 -0.59 -4.14
CA ALA A 104 5.82 -0.51 -2.82
C ALA A 104 6.61 0.45 -1.92
N ARG A 105 5.89 1.24 -1.11
CA ARG A 105 6.46 2.11 -0.08
C ARG A 105 6.22 1.50 1.29
N ILE A 106 7.29 1.40 2.08
CA ILE A 106 7.22 0.88 3.44
C ILE A 106 6.27 1.71 4.32
N ALA A 107 5.58 1.05 5.24
CA ALA A 107 4.72 1.74 6.20
C ALA A 107 5.54 2.66 7.14
N PRO A 108 4.94 3.75 7.70
CA PRO A 108 5.64 4.71 8.55
C PRO A 108 6.29 4.12 9.80
N ASP A 109 5.81 2.96 10.26
CA ASP A 109 6.38 2.21 11.39
C ASP A 109 7.59 1.33 11.01
N GLY A 110 8.08 1.42 9.78
CA GLY A 110 9.21 0.65 9.27
C GLY A 110 8.91 -0.82 8.99
N GLN A 111 7.63 -1.20 9.00
CA GLN A 111 7.19 -2.56 8.68
C GLN A 111 6.72 -2.64 7.23
N TRP A 112 7.08 -3.71 6.55
CA TRP A 112 6.46 -4.11 5.31
C TRP A 112 5.16 -4.82 5.63
N ARG A 113 4.04 -4.17 5.40
CA ARG A 113 2.68 -4.69 5.66
C ARG A 113 1.77 -4.31 4.51
N PHE A 114 1.56 -5.25 3.60
CA PHE A 114 0.65 -5.04 2.47
C PHE A 114 -0.81 -5.03 2.97
N PRO A 115 -1.68 -4.21 2.38
CA PRO A 115 -3.11 -4.28 2.67
C PRO A 115 -3.65 -5.70 2.50
N ALA A 116 -4.65 -6.09 3.30
CA ALA A 116 -5.23 -7.42 3.25
C ALA A 116 -5.69 -7.80 1.83
N ALA A 117 -5.47 -9.06 1.44
CA ALA A 117 -6.02 -9.60 0.21
C ALA A 117 -7.51 -9.98 0.40
N ASP A 118 -8.28 -9.95 -0.70
CA ASP A 118 -9.70 -10.30 -0.66
C ASP A 118 -9.92 -11.80 -0.39
N SER A 119 -8.96 -12.64 -0.80
CA SER A 119 -9.00 -14.09 -0.61
C SER A 119 -7.61 -14.66 -0.34
N LEU A 120 -7.58 -15.81 0.33
CA LEU A 120 -6.34 -16.56 0.58
C LEU A 120 -6.18 -17.70 -0.42
N PRO A 121 -4.94 -17.98 -0.87
CA PRO A 121 -4.65 -19.14 -1.69
C PRO A 121 -4.93 -20.46 -0.96
N ASN A 122 -5.64 -21.38 -1.59
CA ASN A 122 -6.00 -22.67 -1.00
C ASN A 122 -4.76 -23.46 -0.53
N LYS A 123 -3.69 -23.47 -1.33
CA LYS A 123 -2.42 -24.15 -0.98
C LYS A 123 -1.87 -23.65 0.36
N PHE A 124 -1.89 -22.34 0.59
CA PHE A 124 -1.42 -21.78 1.86
C PHE A 124 -2.35 -22.13 3.01
N VAL A 125 -3.68 -22.06 2.81
CA VAL A 125 -4.68 -22.41 3.83
C VAL A 125 -4.50 -23.87 4.26
N ASP A 126 -4.37 -24.80 3.31
CA ASP A 126 -4.15 -26.23 3.59
C ASP A 126 -2.85 -26.46 4.35
N CYS A 127 -1.78 -25.80 3.97
CA CYS A 127 -0.50 -25.83 4.69
C CYS A 127 -0.65 -25.30 6.13
N LEU A 128 -1.26 -24.11 6.28
CA LEU A 128 -1.43 -23.45 7.58
C LEU A 128 -2.28 -24.28 8.52
N LEU A 129 -3.44 -24.75 8.07
CA LEU A 129 -4.35 -25.57 8.89
C LEU A 129 -3.74 -26.93 9.24
N THR A 130 -2.99 -27.54 8.33
CA THR A 130 -2.32 -28.80 8.58
C THR A 130 -1.19 -28.65 9.61
N TYR A 131 -0.52 -27.52 9.62
CA TYR A 131 0.61 -27.25 10.52
C TYR A 131 0.16 -26.75 11.90
N GLU A 132 -0.70 -25.72 11.95
CA GLU A 132 -1.04 -24.99 13.17
C GLU A 132 -2.33 -25.49 13.82
N ASP A 133 -3.39 -25.78 13.03
CA ASP A 133 -4.72 -26.02 13.59
C ASP A 133 -5.58 -26.98 12.74
N LYS A 134 -5.34 -28.27 12.87
CA LYS A 134 -6.01 -29.31 12.06
C LYS A 134 -7.53 -29.36 12.20
N ARG A 135 -8.09 -28.81 13.26
CA ARG A 135 -9.53 -28.83 13.59
C ARG A 135 -10.12 -27.43 13.64
N PHE A 136 -9.50 -26.48 12.98
CA PHE A 136 -9.90 -25.07 12.98
C PHE A 136 -11.39 -24.83 12.77
N PHE A 137 -11.99 -25.52 11.80
CA PHE A 137 -13.42 -25.37 11.48
C PHE A 137 -14.38 -26.03 12.48
N TYR A 138 -13.87 -26.82 13.42
CA TYR A 138 -14.69 -27.65 14.33
C TYR A 138 -14.72 -27.16 15.79
N HIS A 139 -13.90 -26.19 16.16
CA HIS A 139 -13.86 -25.67 17.53
C HIS A 139 -14.19 -24.17 17.59
N PRO A 140 -14.78 -23.66 18.69
CA PRO A 140 -15.15 -22.25 18.86
C PRO A 140 -13.98 -21.40 19.39
N GLY A 141 -12.82 -21.42 18.72
CA GLY A 141 -11.63 -20.65 19.11
C GLY A 141 -10.68 -21.36 20.08
N ILE A 142 -11.13 -22.36 20.83
CA ILE A 142 -10.30 -23.18 21.72
C ILE A 142 -10.51 -24.64 21.39
N ASP A 143 -9.42 -25.37 21.16
CA ASP A 143 -9.44 -26.83 20.98
C ASP A 143 -9.07 -27.56 22.29
N LEU A 144 -10.09 -27.92 23.07
CA LEU A 144 -9.90 -28.62 24.35
C LEU A 144 -9.17 -29.95 24.18
N ALA A 145 -9.43 -30.69 23.12
CA ALA A 145 -8.74 -31.97 22.88
C ALA A 145 -7.28 -31.78 22.47
N ALA A 146 -6.94 -30.68 21.78
CA ALA A 146 -5.54 -30.32 21.53
C ALA A 146 -4.81 -29.91 22.80
N ILE A 147 -5.47 -29.16 23.68
CA ILE A 147 -4.93 -28.78 25.00
C ILE A 147 -4.67 -30.03 25.85
N PHE A 148 -5.65 -30.93 25.95
CA PHE A 148 -5.49 -32.17 26.71
C PHE A 148 -4.37 -33.06 26.17
N ARG A 149 -4.31 -33.20 24.82
CA ARG A 149 -3.21 -33.91 24.15
C ARG A 149 -1.85 -33.28 24.46
N ALA A 150 -1.76 -31.94 24.42
CA ALA A 150 -0.51 -31.21 24.70
C ALA A 150 -0.07 -31.40 26.15
N ILE A 151 -0.98 -31.33 27.13
CA ILE A 151 -0.70 -31.57 28.54
C ILE A 151 -0.16 -33.00 28.75
N ARG A 152 -0.81 -34.00 28.15
CA ARG A 152 -0.40 -35.40 28.24
C ARG A 152 0.99 -35.65 27.63
N LEU A 153 1.27 -35.09 26.44
CA LEU A 153 2.55 -35.28 25.75
C LEU A 153 3.68 -34.55 26.47
N ASN A 154 3.46 -33.32 26.92
CA ASN A 154 4.45 -32.53 27.63
C ASN A 154 4.77 -33.12 29.00
N GLY A 155 3.73 -33.63 29.71
CA GLY A 155 3.91 -34.34 30.98
C GLY A 155 4.75 -35.61 30.82
N LYS A 156 4.52 -36.39 29.75
CA LYS A 156 5.34 -37.60 29.47
C LYS A 156 6.79 -37.26 29.06
N ALA A 157 7.01 -36.14 28.33
CA ALA A 157 8.31 -35.75 27.82
C ALA A 157 9.14 -34.93 28.82
N GLY A 158 8.57 -34.45 29.91
CA GLY A 158 9.23 -33.55 30.89
C GLY A 158 9.64 -32.18 30.29
N ARG A 159 9.22 -31.90 29.06
CA ARG A 159 9.51 -30.64 28.33
C ARG A 159 8.37 -30.31 27.36
N VAL A 160 8.31 -29.06 26.90
CA VAL A 160 7.29 -28.63 25.91
C VAL A 160 7.62 -29.25 24.54
N VAL A 161 6.85 -30.26 24.13
CA VAL A 161 6.97 -30.92 22.79
C VAL A 161 5.74 -30.71 21.93
N SER A 162 4.61 -30.27 22.50
CA SER A 162 3.35 -30.02 21.78
C SER A 162 2.68 -28.76 22.30
N GLY A 163 2.16 -27.92 21.39
CA GLY A 163 1.33 -26.77 21.70
C GLY A 163 -0.15 -27.09 21.60
N GLY A 164 -0.98 -26.43 22.44
CA GLY A 164 -2.44 -26.49 22.38
C GLY A 164 -3.07 -25.15 21.96
N SER A 165 -2.33 -24.26 21.32
CA SER A 165 -2.85 -22.96 20.84
C SER A 165 -3.49 -23.12 19.47
N THR A 166 -4.68 -22.55 19.30
CA THR A 166 -5.38 -22.48 18.01
C THR A 166 -4.93 -21.26 17.22
N LEU A 167 -5.28 -21.19 15.93
CA LEU A 167 -5.05 -20.00 15.10
C LEU A 167 -5.75 -18.76 15.65
N THR A 168 -6.98 -18.91 16.18
CA THR A 168 -7.71 -17.79 16.78
C THR A 168 -7.02 -17.27 18.05
N MET A 169 -6.43 -18.14 18.87
CA MET A 169 -5.60 -17.73 20.02
C MET A 169 -4.32 -17.02 19.59
N GLN A 170 -3.70 -17.47 18.51
CA GLN A 170 -2.52 -16.80 17.94
C GLN A 170 -2.89 -15.42 17.38
N LEU A 171 -4.02 -15.30 16.68
CA LEU A 171 -4.55 -14.01 16.20
C LEU A 171 -4.79 -13.04 17.36
N ALA A 172 -5.44 -13.50 18.43
CA ALA A 172 -5.66 -12.71 19.64
C ALA A 172 -4.34 -12.20 20.26
N ARG A 173 -3.30 -13.04 20.28
CA ARG A 173 -1.97 -12.63 20.75
C ARG A 173 -1.32 -11.58 19.87
N ILE A 174 -1.40 -11.74 18.53
CA ILE A 174 -0.85 -10.76 17.58
C ILE A 174 -1.58 -9.41 17.74
N ALA A 175 -2.91 -9.41 17.83
CA ALA A 175 -3.72 -8.22 18.02
C ALA A 175 -3.40 -7.47 19.33
N ARG A 176 -2.94 -8.19 20.37
CA ARG A 176 -2.51 -7.63 21.65
C ARG A 176 -1.03 -7.25 21.70
N GLY A 177 -0.30 -7.31 20.60
CA GLY A 177 1.10 -6.91 20.49
C GLY A 177 2.10 -7.95 21.01
N ASN A 178 1.81 -9.24 20.87
CA ASN A 178 2.70 -10.36 21.23
C ASN A 178 3.24 -10.31 22.67
N GLN A 179 2.35 -10.17 23.66
CA GLN A 179 2.71 -10.15 25.08
C GLN A 179 3.50 -11.39 25.51
N ASP A 180 4.26 -11.29 26.60
CA ASP A 180 5.06 -12.37 27.15
C ASP A 180 4.22 -13.64 27.45
N ARG A 181 4.81 -14.82 27.25
CA ARG A 181 4.13 -16.12 27.40
C ARG A 181 3.96 -16.50 28.87
N THR A 182 3.03 -15.86 29.57
CA THR A 182 2.62 -16.22 30.93
C THR A 182 1.32 -17.06 30.92
N PHE A 183 1.03 -17.77 32.00
CA PHE A 183 -0.23 -18.49 32.15
C PHE A 183 -1.43 -17.53 32.14
N TYR A 184 -1.27 -16.38 32.76
CA TYR A 184 -2.29 -15.31 32.78
C TYR A 184 -2.60 -14.80 31.34
N GLU A 185 -1.57 -14.45 30.59
CA GLU A 185 -1.75 -14.01 29.19
C GLU A 185 -2.41 -15.10 28.33
N LYS A 186 -2.07 -16.37 28.60
CA LYS A 186 -2.70 -17.49 27.89
C LYS A 186 -4.21 -17.59 28.17
N THR A 187 -4.64 -17.29 29.39
CA THR A 187 -6.08 -17.26 29.74
C THR A 187 -6.78 -16.11 29.01
N ILE A 188 -6.13 -14.94 28.91
CA ILE A 188 -6.70 -13.80 28.17
C ILE A 188 -6.79 -14.12 26.67
N GLU A 189 -5.75 -14.73 26.08
CA GLU A 189 -5.79 -15.19 24.68
C GLU A 189 -7.00 -16.12 24.43
N MET A 190 -7.30 -17.03 25.38
CA MET A 190 -8.46 -17.92 25.29
C MET A 190 -9.79 -17.15 25.32
N CYS A 191 -9.93 -16.17 26.23
CA CYS A 191 -11.13 -15.33 26.29
C CYS A 191 -11.31 -14.51 25.00
N TRP A 192 -10.24 -13.91 24.48
CA TRP A 192 -10.28 -13.19 23.21
C TRP A 192 -10.63 -14.12 22.04
N ALA A 193 -10.06 -15.33 22.00
CA ALA A 193 -10.36 -16.29 20.94
C ALA A 193 -11.84 -16.68 20.93
N LEU A 194 -12.43 -16.96 22.08
CA LEU A 194 -13.88 -17.24 22.19
C LEU A 194 -14.73 -16.05 21.71
N PHE A 195 -14.35 -14.83 22.09
CA PHE A 195 -15.05 -13.61 21.66
C PHE A 195 -14.94 -13.39 20.15
N LEU A 196 -13.72 -13.50 19.58
CA LEU A 196 -13.49 -13.32 18.15
C LEU A 196 -14.32 -14.28 17.29
N GLU A 197 -14.47 -15.51 17.72
CA GLU A 197 -15.31 -16.52 17.04
C GLU A 197 -16.82 -16.21 17.08
N THR A 198 -17.26 -15.35 18.00
CA THR A 198 -18.66 -14.88 18.02
C THR A 198 -18.90 -13.66 17.13
N THR A 199 -17.83 -12.95 16.76
CA THR A 199 -17.90 -11.68 16.04
C THR A 199 -17.35 -11.75 14.61
N HIS A 200 -16.57 -12.79 14.30
CA HIS A 200 -15.93 -12.99 12.99
C HIS A 200 -16.17 -14.43 12.51
N SER A 201 -16.36 -14.58 11.23
CA SER A 201 -16.40 -15.89 10.58
C SER A 201 -15.01 -16.55 10.58
N LYS A 202 -14.97 -17.87 10.41
CA LYS A 202 -13.71 -18.62 10.27
C LYS A 202 -12.83 -18.08 9.14
N GLN A 203 -13.43 -17.69 8.02
CA GLN A 203 -12.72 -17.14 6.89
C GLN A 203 -12.11 -15.78 7.21
N GLU A 204 -12.84 -14.91 7.90
CA GLU A 204 -12.31 -13.60 8.34
C GLU A 204 -11.15 -13.76 9.32
N ILE A 205 -11.25 -14.74 10.26
CA ILE A 205 -10.16 -15.06 11.20
C ILE A 205 -8.90 -15.52 10.44
N LEU A 206 -9.05 -16.39 9.43
CA LEU A 206 -7.94 -16.82 8.57
C LEU A 206 -7.33 -15.64 7.82
N ASN A 207 -8.15 -14.77 7.21
CA ASN A 207 -7.70 -13.60 6.48
C ASN A 207 -6.96 -12.62 7.40
N LEU A 208 -7.49 -12.36 8.60
CA LEU A 208 -6.85 -11.51 9.60
C LEU A 208 -5.51 -12.10 10.06
N TYR A 209 -5.46 -13.42 10.31
CA TYR A 209 -4.21 -14.08 10.67
C TYR A 209 -3.17 -13.97 9.55
N ALA A 210 -3.53 -14.35 8.33
CA ALA A 210 -2.62 -14.31 7.20
C ALA A 210 -2.12 -12.89 6.90
N SER A 211 -2.96 -11.88 7.09
CA SER A 211 -2.59 -10.47 6.83
C SER A 211 -1.70 -9.85 7.90
N HIS A 212 -1.70 -10.40 9.14
CA HIS A 212 -1.00 -9.76 10.27
C HIS A 212 0.02 -10.66 10.97
N ALA A 213 0.13 -11.93 10.58
CA ALA A 213 1.16 -12.82 11.11
C ALA A 213 2.56 -12.30 10.75
N PRO A 214 3.54 -12.38 11.68
CA PRO A 214 4.93 -12.03 11.41
C PRO A 214 5.64 -13.17 10.67
N PHE A 215 6.30 -12.85 9.55
CA PHE A 215 7.07 -13.83 8.75
C PHE A 215 8.59 -13.70 8.89
N GLY A 216 9.05 -12.86 9.81
CA GLY A 216 10.46 -12.63 10.12
C GLY A 216 10.93 -11.22 9.75
N GLY A 217 11.87 -10.67 10.54
CA GLY A 217 12.34 -9.30 10.38
C GLY A 217 11.18 -8.29 10.47
N ASN A 218 11.10 -7.40 9.48
CA ASN A 218 10.05 -6.40 9.34
C ASN A 218 8.96 -6.80 8.32
N VAL A 219 8.78 -8.11 8.07
CA VAL A 219 7.80 -8.64 7.10
C VAL A 219 6.55 -9.12 7.83
N ILE A 220 5.42 -8.47 7.58
CA ILE A 220 4.11 -8.78 8.17
C ILE A 220 3.11 -9.08 7.04
N GLY A 221 2.41 -10.19 7.20
CA GLY A 221 1.38 -10.66 6.27
C GLY A 221 1.89 -11.54 5.15
N LEU A 222 1.03 -12.46 4.71
CA LEU A 222 1.31 -13.47 3.69
C LEU A 222 1.73 -12.87 2.35
N GLU A 223 0.97 -11.90 1.86
CA GLU A 223 1.23 -11.26 0.56
C GLU A 223 2.59 -10.55 0.56
N THR A 224 2.90 -9.84 1.65
CA THR A 224 4.21 -9.23 1.85
C THR A 224 5.33 -10.28 1.86
N ALA A 225 5.11 -11.39 2.55
CA ALA A 225 6.08 -12.48 2.65
C ALA A 225 6.31 -13.17 1.30
N ALA A 226 5.25 -13.37 0.51
CA ALA A 226 5.34 -13.92 -0.85
C ALA A 226 6.23 -13.04 -1.73
N TRP A 227 6.00 -11.75 -1.78
CA TRP A 227 6.82 -10.80 -2.53
C TRP A 227 8.26 -10.71 -2.01
N ARG A 228 8.43 -10.67 -0.68
CA ARG A 228 9.76 -10.50 -0.07
C ARG A 228 10.64 -11.74 -0.15
N TYR A 229 10.06 -12.94 -0.18
CA TYR A 229 10.84 -14.18 -0.19
C TYR A 229 10.85 -14.87 -1.55
N PHE A 230 9.82 -14.66 -2.38
CA PHE A 230 9.67 -15.38 -3.65
C PHE A 230 9.47 -14.47 -4.86
N GLY A 231 9.27 -13.15 -4.67
CA GLY A 231 9.16 -12.16 -5.74
C GLY A 231 7.88 -12.27 -6.58
N ARG A 232 6.82 -12.84 -6.01
CA ARG A 232 5.53 -13.04 -6.67
C ARG A 232 4.36 -12.91 -5.70
N SER A 233 3.14 -12.83 -6.23
CA SER A 233 1.91 -12.81 -5.43
C SER A 233 1.73 -14.13 -4.66
N ALA A 234 1.03 -14.05 -3.51
CA ALA A 234 0.70 -15.23 -2.72
C ALA A 234 -0.16 -16.25 -3.50
N SER A 235 -0.95 -15.80 -4.47
CA SER A 235 -1.77 -16.66 -5.35
C SER A 235 -0.95 -17.58 -6.27
N GLU A 236 0.29 -17.19 -6.57
CA GLU A 236 1.20 -17.90 -7.49
C GLU A 236 2.16 -18.85 -6.77
N LEU A 237 2.10 -18.91 -5.44
CA LEU A 237 3.01 -19.76 -4.65
C LEU A 237 2.87 -21.23 -4.97
N SER A 238 4.01 -21.91 -5.05
CA SER A 238 4.08 -23.38 -5.09
C SER A 238 3.66 -24.01 -3.75
N TRP A 239 3.52 -25.32 -3.72
CA TRP A 239 3.29 -26.05 -2.47
C TRP A 239 4.46 -25.92 -1.49
N ALA A 240 5.70 -25.95 -1.98
CA ALA A 240 6.91 -25.79 -1.17
C ALA A 240 7.03 -24.38 -0.59
N GLU A 241 6.71 -23.36 -1.38
CA GLU A 241 6.70 -21.96 -0.96
C GLU A 241 5.59 -21.71 0.06
N SER A 242 4.37 -22.18 -0.21
CA SER A 242 3.23 -22.12 0.72
C SER A 242 3.53 -22.81 2.05
N ALA A 243 4.10 -24.01 2.01
CA ALA A 243 4.51 -24.74 3.21
C ALA A 243 5.63 -24.02 3.97
N THR A 244 6.59 -23.42 3.25
CA THR A 244 7.64 -22.60 3.87
C THR A 244 7.07 -21.44 4.63
N LEU A 245 6.14 -20.68 4.03
CA LEU A 245 5.48 -19.55 4.70
C LEU A 245 4.59 -20.02 5.86
N ALA A 246 3.89 -21.13 5.74
CA ALA A 246 3.03 -21.64 6.82
C ALA A 246 3.80 -22.00 8.11
N VAL A 247 5.07 -22.37 8.02
CA VAL A 247 5.88 -22.74 9.20
C VAL A 247 6.64 -21.57 9.83
N LEU A 248 6.79 -20.42 9.13
CA LEU A 248 7.57 -19.27 9.60
C LEU A 248 6.96 -18.56 10.82
N PRO A 249 5.64 -18.29 10.92
CA PRO A 249 5.07 -17.53 12.03
C PRO A 249 5.24 -18.19 13.40
N ASN A 250 5.47 -19.50 13.45
CA ASN A 250 5.64 -20.24 14.69
C ASN A 250 6.87 -19.82 15.50
N SER A 251 7.95 -19.43 14.85
CA SER A 251 9.21 -19.02 15.49
C SER A 251 10.00 -18.03 14.64
N PRO A 252 9.44 -16.87 14.28
CA PRO A 252 10.00 -15.97 13.26
C PRO A 252 11.35 -15.37 13.65
N ALA A 253 11.66 -15.25 14.94
CA ALA A 253 12.95 -14.76 15.43
C ALA A 253 14.07 -15.81 15.35
N LEU A 254 13.76 -17.08 15.37
CA LEU A 254 14.72 -18.17 15.43
C LEU A 254 14.93 -18.88 14.11
N ILE A 255 13.89 -18.98 13.31
CA ILE A 255 13.87 -19.76 12.06
C ILE A 255 13.28 -18.87 10.97
N HIS A 256 14.13 -18.42 10.05
CA HIS A 256 13.73 -17.67 8.87
C HIS A 256 14.75 -17.96 7.73
N PRO A 257 14.50 -17.56 6.48
CA PRO A 257 15.38 -17.90 5.34
C PRO A 257 16.86 -17.58 5.55
N GLY A 258 17.20 -16.53 6.27
CA GLY A 258 18.58 -16.15 6.60
C GLY A 258 19.17 -16.83 7.85
N ARG A 259 18.40 -17.65 8.60
CA ARG A 259 18.87 -18.24 9.85
C ARG A 259 18.23 -19.61 10.12
N ASN A 260 19.05 -20.61 10.47
CA ASN A 260 18.61 -21.98 10.76
C ASN A 260 17.88 -22.66 9.58
N ARG A 261 18.37 -22.46 8.36
CA ARG A 261 17.79 -22.99 7.10
C ARG A 261 17.53 -24.49 7.15
N LYS A 262 18.44 -25.28 7.74
CA LYS A 262 18.25 -26.74 7.87
C LYS A 262 16.97 -27.07 8.65
N GLN A 263 16.74 -26.41 9.77
CA GLN A 263 15.52 -26.62 10.57
C GLN A 263 14.27 -26.14 9.82
N LEU A 264 14.36 -25.06 9.05
CA LEU A 264 13.27 -24.58 8.21
C LEU A 264 12.92 -25.63 7.14
N LYS A 265 13.92 -26.19 6.45
CA LYS A 265 13.72 -27.26 5.46
C LYS A 265 13.06 -28.48 6.10
N GLU A 266 13.57 -28.95 7.24
CA GLU A 266 13.01 -30.11 7.95
C GLU A 266 11.56 -29.91 8.38
N LYS A 267 11.18 -28.69 8.81
CA LYS A 267 9.79 -28.37 9.16
C LYS A 267 8.89 -28.35 7.93
N ARG A 268 9.35 -27.71 6.83
CA ARG A 268 8.64 -27.68 5.55
C ARG A 268 8.39 -29.10 5.03
N ASP A 269 9.46 -29.90 4.94
CA ASP A 269 9.37 -31.24 4.35
C ASP A 269 8.47 -32.17 5.20
N ARG A 270 8.47 -32.01 6.55
CA ARG A 270 7.52 -32.71 7.44
C ARG A 270 6.07 -32.26 7.20
N LEU A 271 5.84 -30.99 6.91
CA LEU A 271 4.51 -30.49 6.58
C LEU A 271 4.04 -31.06 5.25
N LEU A 272 4.88 -31.02 4.21
CA LEU A 272 4.61 -31.60 2.89
C LEU A 272 4.27 -33.09 2.99
N ALA A 273 5.06 -33.86 3.75
CA ALA A 273 4.78 -35.28 4.02
C ALA A 273 3.44 -35.49 4.74
N SER A 274 3.02 -34.53 5.58
CA SER A 274 1.73 -34.62 6.27
C SER A 274 0.55 -34.32 5.33
N LEU A 275 0.74 -33.44 4.34
CA LEU A 275 -0.25 -33.11 3.29
C LEU A 275 -0.40 -34.30 2.32
N GLN A 276 0.70 -34.92 1.91
CA GLN A 276 0.72 -36.12 1.08
C GLN A 276 -0.04 -37.28 1.77
N LYS A 277 0.24 -37.54 3.06
CA LYS A 277 -0.47 -38.57 3.83
C LYS A 277 -1.97 -38.30 3.98
N LYS A 278 -2.41 -37.06 3.86
CA LYS A 278 -3.84 -36.68 3.86
C LYS A 278 -4.49 -36.77 2.48
N GLY A 279 -3.73 -37.05 1.43
CA GLY A 279 -4.21 -37.07 0.05
C GLY A 279 -4.48 -35.67 -0.53
N VAL A 280 -3.89 -34.62 0.05
CA VAL A 280 -3.96 -33.23 -0.47
C VAL A 280 -2.93 -33.01 -1.57
N LEU A 281 -1.75 -33.65 -1.43
CA LEU A 281 -0.67 -33.66 -2.41
C LEU A 281 -0.53 -35.06 -3.02
N GLU A 282 -0.37 -35.10 -4.33
CA GLU A 282 0.03 -36.32 -5.03
C GLU A 282 1.53 -36.63 -4.78
N GLU A 283 1.95 -37.89 -5.01
CA GLU A 283 3.33 -38.32 -4.78
C GLU A 283 4.32 -37.50 -5.61
N THR A 284 4.04 -37.28 -6.88
CA THR A 284 4.87 -36.50 -7.79
C THR A 284 4.99 -35.03 -7.39
N GLU A 285 3.89 -34.42 -6.95
CA GLU A 285 3.90 -33.05 -6.43
C GLU A 285 4.71 -32.93 -5.13
N TYR A 286 4.61 -33.93 -4.26
CA TYR A 286 5.38 -34.00 -3.02
C TYR A 286 6.88 -34.09 -3.29
N GLU A 287 7.31 -34.96 -4.20
CA GLU A 287 8.71 -35.10 -4.58
C GLU A 287 9.28 -33.80 -5.15
N LEU A 288 8.56 -33.18 -6.11
CA LEU A 288 8.95 -31.91 -6.70
C LEU A 288 9.02 -30.79 -5.63
N ALA A 289 8.02 -30.68 -4.76
CA ALA A 289 8.03 -29.69 -3.69
C ALA A 289 9.19 -29.85 -2.70
N CYS A 290 9.62 -31.09 -2.41
CA CYS A 290 10.79 -31.35 -1.57
C CYS A 290 12.12 -30.95 -2.22
N MET A 291 12.19 -30.96 -3.56
CA MET A 291 13.38 -30.53 -4.33
C MET A 291 13.51 -29.02 -4.42
N GLU A 292 12.42 -28.27 -4.31
CA GLU A 292 12.47 -26.81 -4.39
C GLU A 292 13.39 -26.21 -3.32
N PRO A 293 14.27 -25.25 -3.68
CA PRO A 293 15.18 -24.61 -2.74
C PRO A 293 14.40 -23.67 -1.79
N LEU A 294 14.96 -23.46 -0.61
CA LEU A 294 14.49 -22.39 0.27
C LEU A 294 15.01 -21.03 -0.23
N PRO A 295 14.26 -19.93 -0.04
CA PRO A 295 14.74 -18.59 -0.34
C PRO A 295 15.99 -18.28 0.48
N GLU A 296 16.91 -17.46 -0.05
CA GLU A 296 18.18 -17.15 0.63
C GLU A 296 18.05 -15.94 1.55
N ALA A 297 17.52 -14.86 1.03
CA ALA A 297 17.33 -13.59 1.73
C ALA A 297 16.07 -12.90 1.20
N PRO A 298 15.53 -11.92 1.93
CA PRO A 298 14.43 -11.11 1.41
C PRO A 298 14.84 -10.38 0.13
N LEU A 299 14.05 -10.56 -0.93
CA LEU A 299 14.24 -9.92 -2.22
C LEU A 299 13.89 -8.41 -2.14
N PRO A 300 14.55 -7.55 -2.92
CA PRO A 300 14.07 -6.19 -3.10
C PRO A 300 12.69 -6.23 -3.79
N LEU A 301 11.82 -5.30 -3.38
CA LEU A 301 10.54 -5.13 -4.07
C LEU A 301 10.76 -4.42 -5.41
N PRO A 302 9.87 -4.61 -6.40
CA PRO A 302 9.90 -3.85 -7.64
C PRO A 302 9.94 -2.34 -7.39
N ASN A 303 10.60 -1.61 -8.26
CA ASN A 303 10.70 -0.14 -8.21
C ASN A 303 10.70 0.43 -9.62
N ASP A 304 9.70 0.04 -10.41
CA ASP A 304 9.58 0.39 -11.82
C ASP A 304 9.13 1.84 -12.05
N ALA A 305 8.41 2.43 -11.08
CA ALA A 305 7.88 3.79 -11.16
C ALA A 305 8.02 4.55 -9.82
N PRO A 306 9.25 4.82 -9.34
CA PRO A 306 9.48 5.36 -7.99
C PRO A 306 8.84 6.74 -7.77
N HIS A 307 8.93 7.65 -8.72
CA HIS A 307 8.39 9.00 -8.59
C HIS A 307 6.84 9.00 -8.56
N LEU A 308 6.20 8.16 -9.38
CA LEU A 308 4.75 7.99 -9.35
C LEU A 308 4.29 7.37 -8.03
N LEU A 309 5.04 6.38 -7.53
CA LEU A 309 4.77 5.77 -6.22
C LEU A 309 4.84 6.80 -5.09
N GLU A 310 5.89 7.63 -5.03
CA GLU A 310 6.02 8.65 -3.99
C GLU A 310 4.90 9.69 -4.06
N ARG A 311 4.53 10.14 -5.26
CA ARG A 311 3.42 11.06 -5.48
C ARG A 311 2.10 10.48 -4.97
N LEU A 312 1.74 9.29 -5.45
CA LEU A 312 0.46 8.67 -5.11
C LEU A 312 0.42 8.17 -3.65
N ALA A 313 1.56 7.77 -3.09
CA ALA A 313 1.65 7.42 -1.68
C ALA A 313 1.44 8.61 -0.73
N ALA A 314 1.71 9.83 -1.18
CA ALA A 314 1.38 11.05 -0.42
C ALA A 314 -0.13 11.36 -0.48
N GLU A 315 -0.78 11.07 -1.61
CA GLU A 315 -2.22 11.29 -1.81
C GLU A 315 -3.07 10.19 -1.16
N GLN A 316 -2.63 8.93 -1.25
CA GLN A 316 -3.36 7.73 -0.82
C GLN A 316 -2.46 6.79 0.00
N PRO A 317 -2.08 7.18 1.21
CA PRO A 317 -1.17 6.38 2.04
C PRO A 317 -1.79 5.06 2.46
N GLY A 318 -1.00 4.00 2.41
CA GLY A 318 -1.38 2.67 2.90
C GLY A 318 -2.40 1.91 2.04
N GLN A 319 -2.61 2.31 0.79
CA GLN A 319 -3.58 1.70 -0.10
C GLN A 319 -2.92 0.88 -1.22
N ARG A 320 -3.74 0.04 -1.86
CA ARG A 320 -3.45 -0.57 -3.15
C ARG A 320 -3.93 0.36 -4.25
N ILE A 321 -3.03 0.86 -5.04
CA ILE A 321 -3.31 1.83 -6.10
C ILE A 321 -3.17 1.14 -7.44
N GLN A 322 -4.29 0.93 -8.11
CA GLN A 322 -4.32 0.45 -9.48
C GLN A 322 -4.15 1.63 -10.43
N THR A 323 -3.25 1.50 -11.42
CA THR A 323 -2.98 2.55 -12.41
C THR A 323 -3.25 2.06 -13.83
N SER A 324 -3.26 3.01 -14.77
CA SER A 324 -3.29 2.75 -16.21
C SER A 324 -1.89 2.47 -16.79
N VAL A 325 -0.84 2.54 -15.98
CA VAL A 325 0.55 2.35 -16.41
C VAL A 325 0.78 0.89 -16.83
N ARG A 326 1.33 0.69 -18.02
CA ARG A 326 1.71 -0.61 -18.56
C ARG A 326 3.14 -0.94 -18.17
N GLN A 327 3.36 -2.04 -17.44
CA GLN A 327 4.68 -2.37 -16.87
C GLN A 327 5.79 -2.43 -17.92
N ALA A 328 5.57 -3.11 -19.04
CA ALA A 328 6.58 -3.24 -20.09
C ALA A 328 6.96 -1.88 -20.68
N LEU A 329 5.97 -1.00 -20.96
CA LEU A 329 6.19 0.33 -21.49
C LEU A 329 6.88 1.22 -20.45
N GLN A 330 6.50 1.11 -19.18
CA GLN A 330 7.14 1.82 -18.06
C GLN A 330 8.64 1.53 -18.00
N ARG A 331 9.00 0.24 -18.00
CA ARG A 331 10.42 -0.18 -18.00
C ARG A 331 11.20 0.33 -19.20
N GLN A 332 10.60 0.26 -20.40
CA GLN A 332 11.22 0.80 -21.61
C GLN A 332 11.42 2.31 -21.52
N THR A 333 10.39 3.05 -21.09
CA THR A 333 10.44 4.50 -20.93
C THR A 333 11.51 4.91 -19.92
N GLN A 334 11.56 4.26 -18.76
CA GLN A 334 12.57 4.53 -17.74
C GLN A 334 13.99 4.19 -18.23
N ALA A 335 14.15 3.11 -19.00
CA ALA A 335 15.44 2.74 -19.60
C ALA A 335 15.90 3.80 -20.61
N LEU A 336 14.99 4.35 -21.43
CA LEU A 336 15.28 5.45 -22.35
C LEU A 336 15.69 6.72 -21.61
N VAL A 337 14.95 7.13 -20.60
CA VAL A 337 15.27 8.29 -19.75
C VAL A 337 16.66 8.13 -19.14
N ASN A 338 16.96 6.96 -18.57
CA ASN A 338 18.26 6.67 -17.98
C ASN A 338 19.40 6.66 -19.01
N ARG A 339 19.14 6.19 -20.23
CA ARG A 339 20.12 6.22 -21.32
C ARG A 339 20.48 7.64 -21.70
N TYR A 340 19.47 8.48 -21.95
CA TYR A 340 19.71 9.88 -22.34
C TYR A 340 20.29 10.71 -21.20
N ALA A 341 19.92 10.43 -19.94
CA ALA A 341 20.56 11.10 -18.80
C ALA A 341 22.07 10.81 -18.74
N ARG A 342 22.50 9.60 -19.08
CA ARG A 342 23.94 9.27 -19.21
C ARG A 342 24.60 9.97 -20.37
N GLU A 343 23.95 9.98 -21.53
CA GLU A 343 24.46 10.60 -22.75
C GLU A 343 24.66 12.12 -22.56
N TYR A 344 23.69 12.78 -21.92
CA TYR A 344 23.74 14.23 -21.72
C TYR A 344 24.44 14.68 -20.43
N SER A 345 24.90 13.75 -19.60
CA SER A 345 25.60 14.08 -18.36
C SER A 345 26.88 14.90 -18.58
N SER A 346 27.58 14.69 -19.70
CA SER A 346 28.72 15.51 -20.14
C SER A 346 28.36 16.97 -20.40
N ASN A 347 27.10 17.24 -20.70
CA ASN A 347 26.55 18.59 -20.89
C ASN A 347 25.89 19.14 -19.63
N HIS A 348 26.14 18.52 -18.46
CA HIS A 348 25.54 18.87 -17.18
C HIS A 348 24.00 18.75 -17.14
N ILE A 349 23.41 17.91 -18.01
CA ILE A 349 21.97 17.59 -18.01
C ILE A 349 21.80 16.24 -17.32
N HIS A 350 21.32 16.26 -16.07
CA HIS A 350 21.20 15.08 -15.22
C HIS A 350 19.75 14.66 -14.96
N ASN A 351 18.81 15.58 -15.15
CA ASN A 351 17.40 15.37 -14.86
C ASN A 351 16.61 15.33 -16.16
N LEU A 352 15.95 14.22 -16.42
CA LEU A 352 15.08 14.00 -17.57
C LEU A 352 13.80 13.29 -17.11
N ALA A 353 12.68 13.70 -17.69
CA ALA A 353 11.40 13.02 -17.46
C ALA A 353 10.73 12.69 -18.78
N ALA A 354 9.88 11.68 -18.75
CA ALA A 354 9.04 11.33 -19.88
C ALA A 354 7.68 10.84 -19.39
N ILE A 355 6.63 11.21 -20.12
CA ILE A 355 5.28 10.70 -19.94
C ILE A 355 4.79 10.16 -21.28
N VAL A 356 4.12 9.03 -21.25
CA VAL A 356 3.43 8.46 -22.40
C VAL A 356 1.96 8.41 -22.06
N ALA A 357 1.14 9.07 -22.88
CA ALA A 357 -0.30 9.12 -22.69
C ALA A 357 -1.02 8.62 -23.94
N ASP A 358 -2.11 7.94 -23.76
CA ASP A 358 -3.05 7.61 -24.82
C ASP A 358 -3.85 8.87 -25.18
N VAL A 359 -3.90 9.21 -26.47
CA VAL A 359 -4.57 10.43 -26.94
C VAL A 359 -6.08 10.32 -26.90
N GLU A 360 -6.62 9.13 -27.12
CA GLU A 360 -8.06 8.89 -27.17
C GLU A 360 -8.68 8.80 -25.76
N THR A 361 -8.04 8.03 -24.86
CA THR A 361 -8.53 7.84 -23.49
C THR A 361 -8.02 8.89 -22.51
N GLY A 362 -6.86 9.50 -22.79
CA GLY A 362 -6.14 10.39 -21.89
C GLY A 362 -5.43 9.67 -20.75
N GLU A 363 -5.41 8.34 -20.77
CA GLU A 363 -4.72 7.55 -19.75
C GLU A 363 -3.21 7.67 -19.86
N VAL A 364 -2.52 7.72 -18.72
CA VAL A 364 -1.07 7.70 -18.67
C VAL A 364 -0.58 6.26 -18.70
N LEU A 365 0.10 5.89 -19.78
CA LEU A 365 0.58 4.53 -20.01
C LEU A 365 2.00 4.29 -19.48
N ALA A 366 2.82 5.37 -19.32
CA ALA A 366 4.11 5.32 -18.66
C ALA A 366 4.46 6.67 -18.01
N TYR A 367 5.13 6.63 -16.88
CA TYR A 367 5.45 7.78 -16.04
C TYR A 367 6.89 7.67 -15.51
N ALA A 368 7.85 8.24 -16.20
CA ALA A 368 9.24 8.36 -15.77
C ALA A 368 9.46 9.77 -15.21
N GLY A 369 9.27 9.95 -13.89
CA GLY A 369 9.31 11.27 -13.24
C GLY A 369 10.69 11.92 -13.22
N ASN A 370 11.75 11.12 -13.28
CA ASN A 370 13.13 11.56 -13.46
C ASN A 370 14.01 10.36 -13.85
N ALA A 371 15.27 10.62 -14.20
CA ALA A 371 16.28 9.60 -14.33
C ALA A 371 16.56 8.96 -12.95
N THR A 372 16.65 7.64 -12.92
CA THR A 372 17.03 6.87 -11.73
C THR A 372 18.51 6.52 -11.71
N TYR A 373 19.26 6.90 -12.74
CA TYR A 373 20.69 6.69 -12.88
C TYR A 373 21.40 7.96 -13.42
N PRO A 374 22.57 8.33 -12.90
CA PRO A 374 23.17 7.77 -11.68
C PRO A 374 22.34 8.14 -10.45
N ALA A 375 22.31 7.27 -9.44
CA ALA A 375 21.65 7.54 -8.17
C ALA A 375 22.50 8.50 -7.32
N ASP A 376 22.66 9.74 -7.77
CA ASP A 376 23.37 10.79 -7.01
C ASP A 376 22.35 11.77 -6.44
N GLU A 377 22.15 11.71 -5.12
CA GLU A 377 21.21 12.58 -4.40
C GLU A 377 21.51 14.08 -4.61
N ARG A 378 22.77 14.42 -4.86
CA ARG A 378 23.19 15.81 -5.12
C ARG A 378 22.64 16.38 -6.42
N GLN A 379 22.23 15.52 -7.34
CA GLN A 379 21.66 15.91 -8.64
C GLN A 379 20.14 16.00 -8.63
N GLY A 380 19.49 15.66 -7.49
CA GLY A 380 18.04 15.77 -7.34
C GLY A 380 17.24 14.75 -8.14
N ASN A 381 17.82 13.60 -8.48
CA ASN A 381 17.14 12.54 -9.25
C ASN A 381 15.91 11.94 -8.54
N GLN A 382 15.76 12.19 -7.24
CA GLN A 382 14.58 11.77 -6.46
C GLN A 382 13.36 12.69 -6.67
N VAL A 383 13.57 13.88 -7.27
CA VAL A 383 12.48 14.84 -7.48
C VAL A 383 11.69 14.46 -8.72
N ASP A 384 10.37 14.37 -8.58
CA ASP A 384 9.46 14.26 -9.73
C ASP A 384 9.39 15.59 -10.48
N ILE A 385 9.93 15.61 -11.69
CA ILE A 385 9.95 16.81 -12.52
C ILE A 385 8.82 16.88 -13.55
N ILE A 386 7.96 15.85 -13.65
CA ILE A 386 6.77 15.89 -14.51
C ILE A 386 5.79 16.97 -14.06
N THR A 387 5.62 17.12 -12.75
CA THR A 387 4.72 18.12 -12.16
C THR A 387 5.42 19.42 -11.77
N SER A 388 6.73 19.51 -12.01
CA SER A 388 7.51 20.71 -11.69
C SER A 388 7.37 21.76 -12.80
N PRO A 389 7.02 23.01 -12.47
CA PRO A 389 6.96 24.10 -13.45
C PRO A 389 8.34 24.35 -14.09
N ARG A 390 8.39 24.47 -15.41
CA ARG A 390 9.58 24.79 -16.19
C ARG A 390 9.24 25.77 -17.30
N SER A 391 10.21 26.58 -17.71
CA SER A 391 10.03 27.48 -18.88
C SER A 391 9.52 26.69 -20.08
N THR A 392 8.45 27.19 -20.67
CA THR A 392 7.80 26.55 -21.82
C THR A 392 8.58 26.76 -23.14
N GLY A 393 9.52 27.70 -23.15
CA GLY A 393 10.20 28.04 -24.38
C GLY A 393 9.21 28.37 -25.50
N SER A 394 9.34 27.70 -26.62
CA SER A 394 8.48 27.88 -27.80
C SER A 394 7.29 26.92 -27.87
N ILE A 395 7.08 26.07 -26.86
CA ILE A 395 6.06 25.01 -26.92
C ILE A 395 4.61 25.54 -26.90
N LEU A 396 4.41 26.79 -26.49
CA LEU A 396 3.11 27.46 -26.52
C LEU A 396 2.73 28.06 -27.87
N LYS A 397 3.67 28.22 -28.79
CA LYS A 397 3.43 28.83 -30.13
C LYS A 397 2.33 28.13 -30.95
N PRO A 398 2.28 26.78 -31.02
CA PRO A 398 1.21 26.07 -31.71
C PRO A 398 -0.19 26.34 -31.13
N PHE A 399 -0.29 26.61 -29.81
CA PHE A 399 -1.58 26.94 -29.18
C PHE A 399 -2.06 28.36 -29.58
N LEU A 400 -1.17 29.33 -29.64
CA LEU A 400 -1.50 30.66 -30.16
C LEU A 400 -1.99 30.58 -31.61
N TYR A 401 -1.25 29.85 -32.44
CA TYR A 401 -1.61 29.65 -33.86
C TYR A 401 -3.00 29.00 -33.98
N ALA A 402 -3.26 27.94 -33.23
CA ALA A 402 -4.55 27.25 -33.22
C ALA A 402 -5.70 28.17 -32.75
N GLY A 403 -5.46 28.98 -31.70
CA GLY A 403 -6.45 29.93 -31.21
C GLY A 403 -6.80 30.99 -32.23
N MET A 404 -5.79 31.58 -32.92
CA MET A 404 -6.02 32.57 -33.97
C MET A 404 -6.73 31.97 -35.20
N LEU A 405 -6.42 30.74 -35.60
CA LEU A 405 -7.14 30.04 -36.67
C LEU A 405 -8.61 29.78 -36.29
N HIS A 406 -8.86 29.31 -35.06
CA HIS A 406 -10.19 29.04 -34.56
C HIS A 406 -11.07 30.30 -34.55
N ASP A 407 -10.48 31.43 -34.17
CA ASP A 407 -11.18 32.70 -34.08
C ASP A 407 -11.30 33.43 -35.43
N GLY A 408 -10.81 32.82 -36.53
CA GLY A 408 -10.84 33.40 -37.88
C GLY A 408 -9.94 34.63 -38.08
N LEU A 409 -8.99 34.86 -37.17
CA LEU A 409 -8.03 35.97 -37.22
C LEU A 409 -6.80 35.68 -38.09
N LEU A 410 -6.61 34.42 -38.48
CA LEU A 410 -5.47 33.94 -39.21
C LEU A 410 -5.88 32.86 -40.21
N LEU A 411 -5.22 32.83 -41.38
CA LEU A 411 -5.26 31.70 -42.30
C LEU A 411 -3.86 31.09 -42.44
N PRO A 412 -3.69 29.83 -42.76
CA PRO A 412 -2.39 29.17 -42.85
C PRO A 412 -1.41 29.85 -43.82
N SER A 413 -1.91 30.31 -44.96
CA SER A 413 -1.13 30.97 -45.98
C SER A 413 -1.03 32.50 -45.80
N MET A 414 -1.70 33.08 -44.81
CA MET A 414 -1.67 34.51 -44.53
C MET A 414 -0.22 34.95 -44.21
N LEU A 415 0.22 36.04 -44.78
CA LEU A 415 1.55 36.60 -44.54
C LEU A 415 1.60 37.30 -43.18
N VAL A 416 2.57 36.92 -42.34
CA VAL A 416 2.89 37.55 -41.06
C VAL A 416 4.24 38.27 -41.18
N SER A 417 4.30 39.49 -40.68
CA SER A 417 5.50 40.33 -40.78
C SER A 417 6.63 39.82 -39.89
N ASP A 418 7.81 39.62 -40.47
CA ASP A 418 9.06 39.25 -39.80
C ASP A 418 10.12 40.33 -40.04
N VAL A 419 9.90 41.49 -39.48
CA VAL A 419 10.82 42.64 -39.52
C VAL A 419 11.12 43.09 -38.08
N PRO A 420 12.20 43.81 -37.82
CA PRO A 420 12.54 44.32 -36.50
C PRO A 420 11.33 44.90 -35.76
N LEU A 421 11.21 44.55 -34.48
CA LEU A 421 10.07 44.91 -33.64
C LEU A 421 10.58 45.43 -32.31
N ASN A 422 10.00 46.51 -31.80
CA ASN A 422 10.18 46.95 -30.42
C ASN A 422 8.81 47.17 -29.78
N ILE A 423 8.57 46.55 -28.67
CA ILE A 423 7.36 46.66 -27.87
C ILE A 423 7.75 47.09 -26.45
N ASN A 424 7.55 48.35 -26.11
CA ASN A 424 7.87 48.87 -24.76
C ASN A 424 9.31 48.56 -24.30
N GLY A 425 10.29 48.64 -25.21
CA GLY A 425 11.70 48.33 -24.92
C GLY A 425 12.09 46.86 -25.12
N PHE A 426 11.13 45.96 -25.34
CA PHE A 426 11.40 44.57 -25.67
C PHE A 426 11.56 44.39 -27.16
N SER A 427 12.75 43.94 -27.59
CA SER A 427 13.11 43.75 -29.01
C SER A 427 13.43 42.29 -29.29
N PRO A 428 12.44 41.45 -29.66
CA PRO A 428 12.66 40.04 -29.94
C PRO A 428 13.46 39.85 -31.22
N HIS A 429 14.32 38.83 -31.23
CA HIS A 429 15.06 38.36 -32.40
C HIS A 429 14.74 36.90 -32.71
N ASN A 430 14.78 36.52 -33.99
CA ASN A 430 14.78 35.12 -34.36
C ASN A 430 16.10 34.46 -33.91
N TYR A 431 16.10 33.14 -33.73
CA TYR A 431 17.25 32.39 -33.20
C TYR A 431 18.53 32.64 -34.03
N ASN A 432 18.39 32.68 -35.37
CA ASN A 432 19.47 32.94 -36.32
C ASN A 432 19.80 34.44 -36.52
N LYS A 433 19.15 35.35 -35.76
CA LYS A 433 19.31 36.81 -35.81
C LYS A 433 18.99 37.42 -37.18
N THR A 434 18.26 36.71 -38.05
CA THR A 434 17.83 37.19 -39.36
C THR A 434 16.34 37.46 -39.39
N PHE A 435 15.92 38.33 -40.33
CA PHE A 435 14.53 38.67 -40.59
C PHE A 435 14.21 38.32 -42.05
N TYR A 436 13.03 37.76 -42.31
CA TYR A 436 12.61 37.27 -43.62
C TYR A 436 11.62 38.23 -44.32
N GLY A 437 11.33 39.38 -43.72
CA GLY A 437 10.39 40.38 -44.22
C GLY A 437 8.93 39.98 -43.94
N ALA A 438 8.37 39.08 -44.73
CA ALA A 438 7.05 38.51 -44.52
C ALA A 438 7.09 37.01 -44.82
N VAL A 439 6.46 36.22 -43.99
CA VAL A 439 6.41 34.76 -44.09
C VAL A 439 4.97 34.26 -43.96
N PRO A 440 4.57 33.19 -44.64
CA PRO A 440 3.28 32.54 -44.35
C PRO A 440 3.19 32.08 -42.88
N ALA A 441 2.01 32.18 -42.29
CA ALA A 441 1.80 31.87 -40.89
C ALA A 441 2.20 30.43 -40.54
N HIS A 442 1.91 29.43 -41.39
CA HIS A 442 2.34 28.05 -41.20
C HIS A 442 3.87 27.91 -41.17
N VAL A 443 4.61 28.66 -42.04
CA VAL A 443 6.08 28.68 -42.05
C VAL A 443 6.64 29.31 -40.77
N ALA A 444 5.98 30.36 -40.25
CA ALA A 444 6.38 30.99 -39.00
C ALA A 444 6.31 30.00 -37.83
N ILE A 445 5.31 29.11 -37.79
CA ILE A 445 5.16 28.05 -36.79
C ILE A 445 6.18 26.93 -37.01
N GLU A 446 6.28 26.39 -38.23
CA GLU A 446 7.21 25.28 -38.56
C GLU A 446 8.67 25.63 -38.21
N ARG A 447 9.08 26.88 -38.47
CA ARG A 447 10.42 27.38 -38.14
C ARG A 447 10.54 27.96 -36.74
N SER A 448 9.45 27.96 -35.98
CA SER A 448 9.38 28.52 -34.61
C SER A 448 9.94 29.96 -34.54
N LEU A 449 9.63 30.81 -35.53
CA LEU A 449 10.12 32.19 -35.58
C LEU A 449 9.59 32.97 -34.37
N ASN A 450 10.44 33.81 -33.77
CA ASN A 450 10.08 34.58 -32.58
C ASN A 450 9.30 35.85 -32.93
N VAL A 451 9.79 36.63 -33.87
CA VAL A 451 9.22 37.93 -34.18
C VAL A 451 7.80 37.85 -34.73
N PRO A 452 7.49 37.00 -35.74
CA PRO A 452 6.12 36.80 -36.18
C PRO A 452 5.17 36.39 -35.07
N LEU A 453 5.61 35.46 -34.18
CA LEU A 453 4.76 34.95 -33.10
C LEU A 453 4.50 35.99 -32.01
N VAL A 454 5.46 36.85 -31.70
CA VAL A 454 5.26 37.99 -30.80
C VAL A 454 4.26 38.98 -31.41
N ARG A 455 4.31 39.25 -32.70
CA ARG A 455 3.31 40.07 -33.39
C ARG A 455 1.91 39.45 -33.34
N MET A 456 1.84 38.16 -33.61
CA MET A 456 0.58 37.42 -33.51
C MET A 456 0.01 37.47 -32.08
N LEU A 457 0.83 37.30 -31.03
CA LEU A 457 0.39 37.44 -29.64
C LEU A 457 -0.13 38.87 -29.35
N SER A 458 0.59 39.90 -29.84
CA SER A 458 0.14 41.30 -29.67
C SER A 458 -1.22 41.57 -30.34
N GLN A 459 -1.48 40.97 -31.51
CA GLN A 459 -2.77 41.05 -32.21
C GLN A 459 -3.88 40.26 -31.49
N TYR A 460 -3.54 39.08 -30.97
CA TYR A 460 -4.50 38.21 -30.27
C TYR A 460 -4.85 38.70 -28.87
N ASN A 461 -4.01 39.48 -28.26
CA ASN A 461 -3.98 39.95 -26.88
C ASN A 461 -3.48 38.88 -25.89
N THR A 462 -2.57 39.29 -25.01
CA THR A 462 -1.93 38.40 -24.00
C THR A 462 -2.94 37.81 -23.02
N GLY A 463 -3.87 38.65 -22.51
CA GLY A 463 -4.90 38.18 -21.54
C GLY A 463 -5.87 37.17 -22.15
N ARG A 464 -6.28 37.39 -23.44
CA ARG A 464 -7.09 36.44 -24.19
C ARG A 464 -6.36 35.09 -24.38
N PHE A 465 -5.08 35.13 -24.73
CA PHE A 465 -4.28 33.91 -24.88
C PHE A 465 -4.07 33.19 -23.56
N MET A 466 -3.84 33.89 -22.44
CA MET A 466 -3.74 33.30 -21.12
C MET A 466 -5.06 32.62 -20.72
N SER A 467 -6.20 33.23 -20.99
CA SER A 467 -7.51 32.63 -20.73
C SER A 467 -7.72 31.33 -21.53
N LEU A 468 -7.27 31.34 -22.79
CA LEU A 468 -7.32 30.17 -23.66
C LEU A 468 -6.40 29.02 -23.13
N LEU A 469 -5.16 29.35 -22.73
CA LEU A 469 -4.24 28.35 -22.15
C LEU A 469 -4.80 27.74 -20.84
N LYS A 470 -5.42 28.57 -19.99
CA LYS A 470 -6.09 28.09 -18.77
C LYS A 470 -7.28 27.17 -19.09
N SER A 471 -8.10 27.51 -20.08
CA SER A 471 -9.22 26.66 -20.49
C SER A 471 -8.77 25.32 -21.09
N TRP A 472 -7.55 25.24 -21.62
CA TRP A 472 -6.93 24.02 -22.12
C TRP A 472 -6.14 23.24 -21.06
N GLY A 473 -6.16 23.68 -19.79
CA GLY A 473 -5.61 22.95 -18.66
C GLY A 473 -4.25 23.42 -18.15
N MET A 474 -3.72 24.56 -18.61
CA MET A 474 -2.48 25.13 -18.06
C MET A 474 -2.72 25.72 -16.66
N THR A 475 -2.27 25.04 -15.61
CA THR A 475 -2.53 25.42 -14.21
C THR A 475 -1.52 26.42 -13.64
N THR A 476 -0.41 26.64 -14.31
CA THR A 476 0.77 27.35 -13.80
C THR A 476 0.74 28.87 -14.01
N LEU A 477 -0.20 29.40 -14.78
CA LEU A 477 -0.31 30.84 -15.07
C LEU A 477 -0.90 31.58 -13.85
N ARG A 478 -0.05 32.06 -12.96
CA ARG A 478 -0.41 32.66 -11.66
C ARG A 478 -0.35 34.18 -11.64
N PHE A 479 0.40 34.79 -12.58
CA PHE A 479 0.62 36.23 -12.64
C PHE A 479 -0.32 36.92 -13.64
N SER A 480 -0.33 38.27 -13.64
CA SER A 480 -1.15 39.06 -14.54
C SER A 480 -0.59 39.05 -15.98
N GLU A 481 -1.40 39.55 -16.95
CA GLU A 481 -0.99 39.65 -18.34
C GLU A 481 0.18 40.64 -18.56
N GLU A 482 0.27 41.67 -17.73
CA GLU A 482 1.36 42.63 -17.78
C GLU A 482 2.69 41.99 -17.35
N HIS A 483 2.65 41.08 -16.39
CA HIS A 483 3.84 40.36 -15.92
C HIS A 483 4.45 39.50 -17.03
N TYR A 484 3.61 38.73 -17.74
CA TYR A 484 4.09 37.87 -18.81
C TYR A 484 4.39 38.67 -20.12
N GLY A 485 3.53 39.59 -20.47
CA GLY A 485 3.65 40.39 -21.67
C GLY A 485 3.96 39.56 -22.93
N ALA A 486 4.77 40.12 -23.81
CA ALA A 486 5.21 39.45 -25.04
C ALA A 486 6.13 38.23 -24.81
N SER A 487 6.73 38.12 -23.61
CA SER A 487 7.61 37.01 -23.27
C SER A 487 6.85 35.68 -23.09
N LEU A 488 5.54 35.72 -22.85
CA LEU A 488 4.66 34.55 -22.68
C LEU A 488 4.87 33.51 -23.80
N ILE A 489 4.97 33.97 -25.06
CA ILE A 489 5.10 33.09 -26.22
C ILE A 489 6.54 32.61 -26.48
N LEU A 490 7.51 33.16 -25.76
CA LEU A 490 8.94 32.86 -25.90
C LEU A 490 9.52 32.12 -24.68
N GLY A 491 8.68 31.66 -23.77
CA GLY A 491 9.07 30.90 -22.56
C GLY A 491 9.12 31.73 -21.29
N GLY A 492 8.53 32.93 -21.27
CA GLY A 492 8.34 33.74 -20.07
C GLY A 492 7.31 33.15 -19.09
N ALA A 493 6.56 32.15 -19.53
CA ALA A 493 5.68 31.36 -18.65
C ALA A 493 6.30 30.00 -18.34
N GLU A 494 5.95 29.46 -17.17
CA GLU A 494 6.27 28.10 -16.78
C GLU A 494 5.07 27.19 -17.02
N GLY A 495 5.34 25.96 -17.45
CA GLY A 495 4.36 24.88 -17.59
C GLY A 495 4.88 23.59 -16.99
N THR A 496 3.99 22.71 -16.56
CA THR A 496 4.37 21.33 -16.17
C THR A 496 4.31 20.42 -17.40
N LEU A 497 5.13 19.37 -17.40
CA LEU A 497 5.04 18.35 -18.45
C LEU A 497 3.66 17.67 -18.43
N TRP A 498 3.06 17.52 -17.23
CA TRP A 498 1.70 17.01 -17.05
C TRP A 498 0.66 17.85 -17.79
N ASP A 499 0.59 19.16 -17.51
CA ASP A 499 -0.35 20.08 -18.16
C ASP A 499 -0.17 20.09 -19.68
N LEU A 500 1.08 20.25 -20.12
CA LEU A 500 1.42 20.33 -21.54
C LEU A 500 1.04 19.05 -22.29
N SER A 501 1.24 17.88 -21.68
CA SER A 501 0.83 16.59 -22.28
C SER A 501 -0.68 16.52 -22.49
N GLY A 502 -1.47 16.92 -21.49
CA GLY A 502 -2.92 17.01 -21.61
C GLY A 502 -3.39 18.00 -22.65
N MET A 503 -2.77 19.19 -22.71
CA MET A 503 -3.08 20.23 -23.69
C MET A 503 -2.80 19.75 -25.13
N TYR A 504 -1.68 19.06 -25.37
CA TYR A 504 -1.36 18.51 -26.68
C TYR A 504 -2.29 17.34 -27.06
N ALA A 505 -2.62 16.46 -26.13
CA ALA A 505 -3.58 15.39 -26.36
C ALA A 505 -4.96 15.95 -26.77
N SER A 506 -5.44 16.99 -26.08
CA SER A 506 -6.68 17.69 -26.43
C SER A 506 -6.67 18.30 -27.84
N LYS A 507 -5.50 18.82 -28.27
CA LYS A 507 -5.34 19.39 -29.61
C LYS A 507 -5.36 18.36 -30.72
N ILE A 508 -4.89 17.13 -30.46
CA ILE A 508 -4.82 16.05 -31.45
C ILE A 508 -6.21 15.49 -31.77
N GLY A 509 -7.15 15.51 -30.84
CA GLY A 509 -8.50 15.04 -31.17
C GLY A 509 -9.38 14.60 -30.01
N ARG A 510 -8.98 14.84 -28.76
CA ARG A 510 -9.86 14.57 -27.63
C ARG A 510 -10.82 15.75 -27.43
N ALA A 511 -12.11 15.47 -27.49
CA ALA A 511 -13.10 16.40 -26.97
C ALA A 511 -12.90 16.53 -25.45
N HIS A 512 -12.99 17.77 -24.95
CA HIS A 512 -12.80 18.12 -23.54
C HIS A 512 -13.49 17.12 -22.59
N VAL A 513 -12.73 16.67 -21.60
CA VAL A 513 -13.28 16.14 -20.36
C VAL A 513 -13.20 17.24 -19.31
#